data_584c5a73a6dc0c82d044d46a496f3cb6
#
_entry.id   584c5a73a6dc0c82d044d46a496f3cb6
#
_cell.length_a   1.000
_cell.length_b   1.000
_cell.length_c   1.000
_cell.angle_alpha   90.00
_cell.angle_beta   90.00
_cell.angle_gamma   90.00
#
_symmetry.space_group_name_H-M   'P 1'
#
loop_
_entity.id
_entity.type
_entity.pdbx_description
1 polymer ?
#
loop_
_entity_poly.entity_id
_entity_poly.type
_entity_poly.pdbx_seq_one_letter_code
_entity_poly.pdbx_strand_id
1 'polypeptide(L)'
;NELSEFVEKEDTILCNFGYQAVLSCIDALVDRKDVIVYDAESHACILDGVRLHMGKRYVFKHNDVEDCEKQLIRAEKLAEETGAAILVITEGAFGMRGDQGKVKEIVALKEKYNFRLFVDDAHGIGTLGAKGGGTGQEQGCQDGIDIYFGTFAKSFALIGGFISSDAQVVEYLRYNMRSQIFAKSLPMTLVKGALKRLEIMRRSTAPKDKLWESTNALKTGLVD
;
A
#
# COMPACT_ATOMS: atom_id res chain seq x y z
N ASN A 1 -16.23 -0.56 9.91
CA ASN A 1 -15.81 -1.34 8.73
C ASN A 1 -14.77 -2.38 9.12
N GLU A 2 -15.07 -3.67 8.92
CA GLU A 2 -14.23 -4.78 9.43
C GLU A 2 -12.80 -4.81 8.83
N LEU A 3 -12.63 -4.37 7.61
CA LEU A 3 -11.29 -4.28 7.00
C LEU A 3 -10.48 -3.14 7.60
N SER A 4 -11.08 -1.96 7.80
CA SER A 4 -10.37 -0.83 8.39
C SER A 4 -9.88 -1.15 9.80
N GLU A 5 -10.72 -1.81 10.60
CA GLU A 5 -10.32 -2.30 11.93
C GLU A 5 -9.16 -3.30 11.86
N PHE A 6 -9.16 -4.20 10.86
CA PHE A 6 -8.12 -5.22 10.70
C PHE A 6 -6.76 -4.63 10.33
N VAL A 7 -6.75 -3.60 9.50
CA VAL A 7 -5.54 -2.89 9.08
C VAL A 7 -5.30 -1.60 9.86
N GLU A 8 -6.03 -1.38 10.97
CA GLU A 8 -5.83 -0.27 11.90
C GLU A 8 -5.91 1.10 11.21
N LYS A 9 -6.97 1.31 10.39
CA LYS A 9 -7.30 2.56 9.71
C LYS A 9 -8.74 2.97 9.97
N GLU A 10 -9.08 4.25 9.73
CA GLU A 10 -10.42 4.77 10.04
C GLU A 10 -11.49 4.21 9.12
N ASP A 11 -11.25 4.21 7.80
CA ASP A 11 -12.22 3.70 6.81
C ASP A 11 -11.54 2.98 5.67
N THR A 12 -12.35 2.31 4.84
CA THR A 12 -11.91 1.49 3.73
C THR A 12 -12.88 1.59 2.56
N ILE A 13 -12.34 1.70 1.34
CA ILE A 13 -13.07 1.58 0.09
C ILE A 13 -12.72 0.28 -0.62
N LEU A 14 -13.74 -0.49 -1.04
CA LEU A 14 -13.55 -1.71 -1.81
C LEU A 14 -13.35 -1.38 -3.29
N CYS A 15 -12.46 -2.12 -3.94
CA CYS A 15 -12.12 -1.96 -5.35
C CYS A 15 -12.27 -3.29 -6.09
N ASN A 16 -12.71 -3.25 -7.37
CA ASN A 16 -12.96 -4.45 -8.17
C ASN A 16 -11.67 -5.20 -8.52
N PHE A 17 -10.58 -4.46 -8.78
CA PHE A 17 -9.28 -5.01 -9.15
C PHE A 17 -8.16 -4.21 -8.50
N GLY A 18 -7.16 -4.91 -7.94
CA GLY A 18 -6.04 -4.27 -7.27
C GLY A 18 -5.24 -3.34 -8.17
N TYR A 19 -4.95 -3.77 -9.41
CA TYR A 19 -4.22 -2.98 -10.38
C TYR A 19 -4.88 -1.62 -10.64
N GLN A 20 -6.19 -1.64 -10.93
CA GLN A 20 -6.98 -0.41 -11.17
C GLN A 20 -7.13 0.44 -9.90
N ALA A 21 -7.20 -0.20 -8.73
CA ALA A 21 -7.31 0.49 -7.46
C ALA A 21 -6.10 1.39 -7.21
N VAL A 22 -4.90 0.84 -7.31
CA VAL A 22 -3.64 1.58 -7.10
C VAL A 22 -3.50 2.71 -8.12
N LEU A 23 -3.62 2.39 -9.41
CA LEU A 23 -3.52 3.37 -10.49
C LEU A 23 -4.52 4.52 -10.32
N SER A 24 -5.80 4.19 -10.08
CA SER A 24 -6.87 5.18 -9.95
C SER A 24 -6.79 5.97 -8.64
N CYS A 25 -6.24 5.40 -7.59
CA CYS A 25 -5.98 6.08 -6.33
C CYS A 25 -4.88 7.14 -6.51
N ILE A 26 -3.77 6.80 -7.15
CA ILE A 26 -2.70 7.73 -7.45
C ILE A 26 -3.24 8.89 -8.32
N ASP A 27 -3.95 8.58 -9.42
CA ASP A 27 -4.55 9.58 -10.31
C ASP A 27 -5.55 10.52 -9.60
N ALA A 28 -6.28 10.00 -8.58
CA ALA A 28 -7.24 10.79 -7.82
C ALA A 28 -6.62 11.68 -6.74
N LEU A 29 -5.50 11.25 -6.15
CA LEU A 29 -4.89 11.93 -5.01
C LEU A 29 -3.92 13.05 -5.38
N VAL A 30 -3.30 12.99 -6.57
CA VAL A 30 -2.26 13.94 -6.98
C VAL A 30 -2.71 14.76 -8.18
N ASP A 31 -2.49 16.05 -8.12
CA ASP A 31 -2.68 16.94 -9.24
C ASP A 31 -1.34 17.25 -9.95
N ARG A 32 -1.41 17.93 -11.10
CA ARG A 32 -0.21 18.23 -11.90
C ARG A 32 0.85 19.11 -11.22
N LYS A 33 0.55 19.71 -10.07
CA LYS A 33 1.51 20.51 -9.29
C LYS A 33 2.26 19.65 -8.28
N ASP A 34 1.62 18.57 -7.83
CA ASP A 34 2.16 17.72 -6.79
C ASP A 34 3.40 16.94 -7.25
N VAL A 35 4.12 16.42 -6.29
CA VAL A 35 5.36 15.68 -6.52
C VAL A 35 5.19 14.24 -6.04
N ILE A 36 5.53 13.28 -6.90
CA ILE A 36 5.60 11.87 -6.52
C ILE A 36 7.06 11.47 -6.31
N VAL A 37 7.34 10.81 -5.17
CA VAL A 37 8.61 10.14 -4.88
C VAL A 37 8.33 8.65 -4.76
N TYR A 38 9.00 7.76 -5.52
CA TYR A 38 8.63 6.35 -5.55
C TYR A 38 9.86 5.44 -5.69
N ASP A 39 9.71 4.19 -5.19
CA ASP A 39 10.74 3.15 -5.27
C ASP A 39 10.92 2.66 -6.71
N ALA A 40 12.16 2.45 -7.14
CA ALA A 40 12.51 2.05 -8.51
C ALA A 40 11.97 0.67 -8.91
N GLU A 41 11.76 -0.22 -7.94
CA GLU A 41 11.25 -1.60 -8.17
C GLU A 41 9.75 -1.73 -7.88
N SER A 42 9.04 -0.59 -7.81
CA SER A 42 7.58 -0.58 -7.60
C SER A 42 6.84 -1.38 -8.67
N HIS A 43 5.76 -2.04 -8.24
CA HIS A 43 4.89 -2.83 -9.10
C HIS A 43 4.33 -2.03 -10.28
N ALA A 44 4.05 -2.71 -11.38
CA ALA A 44 3.55 -2.09 -12.62
C ALA A 44 2.33 -1.18 -12.42
N CYS A 45 1.42 -1.51 -11.50
CA CYS A 45 0.25 -0.66 -11.21
C CYS A 45 0.64 0.71 -10.62
N ILE A 46 1.69 0.76 -9.81
CA ILE A 46 2.26 2.01 -9.29
C ILE A 46 2.91 2.78 -10.43
N LEU A 47 3.76 2.10 -11.21
CA LEU A 47 4.47 2.74 -12.34
C LEU A 47 3.49 3.32 -13.36
N ASP A 48 2.40 2.64 -13.65
CA ASP A 48 1.38 3.15 -14.57
C ASP A 48 0.58 4.31 -13.96
N GLY A 49 0.26 4.25 -12.66
CA GLY A 49 -0.32 5.40 -11.94
C GLY A 49 0.61 6.62 -11.95
N VAL A 50 1.89 6.40 -11.67
CA VAL A 50 2.93 7.43 -11.75
C VAL A 50 3.11 7.99 -13.16
N ARG A 51 2.92 7.19 -14.22
CA ARG A 51 2.97 7.64 -15.63
C ARG A 51 1.79 8.55 -16.00
N LEU A 52 0.62 8.34 -15.40
CA LEU A 52 -0.54 9.22 -15.62
C LEU A 52 -0.34 10.60 -15.01
N HIS A 53 0.49 10.70 -13.97
CA HIS A 53 0.78 11.97 -13.30
C HIS A 53 1.55 12.92 -14.23
N MET A 54 1.01 14.11 -14.43
CA MET A 54 1.60 15.14 -15.31
C MET A 54 2.61 16.06 -14.59
N GLY A 55 2.74 15.94 -13.29
CA GLY A 55 3.65 16.71 -12.46
C GLY A 55 5.05 16.09 -12.33
N LYS A 56 5.79 16.56 -11.34
CA LYS A 56 7.17 16.11 -11.10
C LYS A 56 7.20 14.75 -10.43
N ARG A 57 8.13 13.91 -10.87
CA ARG A 57 8.35 12.56 -10.35
C ARG A 57 9.83 12.37 -10.05
N TYR A 58 10.13 11.84 -8.86
CA TYR A 58 11.46 11.46 -8.45
C TYR A 58 11.47 9.98 -8.09
N VAL A 59 12.39 9.23 -8.66
CA VAL A 59 12.60 7.81 -8.33
C VAL A 59 13.77 7.69 -7.36
N PHE A 60 13.61 6.88 -6.32
CA PHE A 60 14.72 6.49 -5.45
C PHE A 60 15.10 5.02 -5.68
N LYS A 61 16.35 4.71 -5.40
CA LYS A 61 16.89 3.36 -5.52
C LYS A 61 16.13 2.41 -4.61
N HIS A 62 15.92 1.21 -5.10
CA HIS A 62 15.16 0.18 -4.39
C HIS A 62 15.62 0.02 -2.94
N ASN A 63 14.66 0.19 -2.02
CA ASN A 63 14.84 0.03 -0.56
C ASN A 63 15.99 0.88 0.05
N ASP A 64 16.39 1.94 -0.62
CA ASP A 64 17.47 2.86 -0.19
C ASP A 64 16.85 4.11 0.44
N VAL A 65 16.78 4.11 1.78
CA VAL A 65 16.17 5.20 2.56
C VAL A 65 16.96 6.51 2.44
N GLU A 66 18.29 6.42 2.30
CA GLU A 66 19.14 7.61 2.12
C GLU A 66 18.88 8.25 0.75
N ASP A 67 18.67 7.42 -0.30
CA ASP A 67 18.33 7.94 -1.62
C ASP A 67 16.89 8.47 -1.63
N CYS A 68 15.95 7.83 -0.90
CA CYS A 68 14.61 8.37 -0.68
C CYS A 68 14.66 9.75 -0.04
N GLU A 69 15.45 9.94 1.02
CA GLU A 69 15.63 11.23 1.68
C GLU A 69 16.23 12.29 0.73
N LYS A 70 17.20 11.93 -0.10
CA LYS A 70 17.73 12.82 -1.16
C LYS A 70 16.65 13.27 -2.15
N GLN A 71 15.75 12.37 -2.55
CA GLN A 71 14.65 12.74 -3.44
C GLN A 71 13.59 13.60 -2.72
N LEU A 72 13.35 13.34 -1.42
CA LEU A 72 12.46 14.17 -0.60
C LEU A 72 12.98 15.61 -0.46
N ILE A 73 14.27 15.83 -0.23
CA ILE A 73 14.89 17.16 -0.21
C ILE A 73 14.62 17.91 -1.51
N ARG A 74 14.73 17.24 -2.65
CA ARG A 74 14.44 17.83 -3.98
C ARG A 74 12.95 18.14 -4.15
N ALA A 75 12.09 17.24 -3.65
CA ALA A 75 10.65 17.41 -3.70
C ALA A 75 10.18 18.58 -2.81
N GLU A 76 10.73 18.67 -1.60
CA GLU A 76 10.41 19.74 -0.64
C GLU A 76 10.79 21.12 -1.18
N LYS A 77 11.99 21.26 -1.74
CA LYS A 77 12.39 22.50 -2.40
C LYS A 77 11.40 22.96 -3.48
N LEU A 78 10.93 22.02 -4.30
CA LEU A 78 9.92 22.32 -5.32
C LEU A 78 8.57 22.65 -4.69
N ALA A 79 8.18 21.92 -3.64
CA ALA A 79 6.93 22.16 -2.92
C ALA A 79 6.89 23.54 -2.25
N GLU A 80 7.99 23.99 -1.67
CA GLU A 80 8.12 25.36 -1.11
C GLU A 80 7.93 26.45 -2.19
N GLU A 81 8.45 26.22 -3.41
CA GLU A 81 8.34 27.17 -4.52
C GLU A 81 6.93 27.19 -5.14
N THR A 82 6.21 26.07 -5.13
CA THR A 82 4.96 25.90 -5.90
C THR A 82 3.70 25.71 -5.06
N GLY A 83 3.84 25.44 -3.77
CA GLY A 83 2.74 25.02 -2.89
C GLY A 83 2.25 23.61 -3.17
N ALA A 84 3.08 22.76 -3.78
CA ALA A 84 2.76 21.36 -4.11
C ALA A 84 2.72 20.47 -2.86
N ALA A 85 1.90 19.40 -2.91
CA ALA A 85 1.99 18.29 -1.97
C ALA A 85 3.00 17.24 -2.45
N ILE A 86 3.48 16.42 -1.52
CA ILE A 86 4.42 15.33 -1.82
C ILE A 86 3.76 14.00 -1.46
N LEU A 87 3.73 13.07 -2.41
CA LEU A 87 3.31 11.69 -2.19
C LEU A 87 4.52 10.77 -2.35
N VAL A 88 4.87 10.07 -1.26
CA VAL A 88 5.86 8.98 -1.31
C VAL A 88 5.13 7.65 -1.50
N ILE A 89 5.62 6.81 -2.41
CA ILE A 89 5.03 5.52 -2.73
C ILE A 89 6.09 4.43 -2.60
N THR A 90 5.77 3.37 -1.84
CA THR A 90 6.60 2.16 -1.71
C THR A 90 5.71 0.94 -1.55
N GLU A 91 6.31 -0.25 -1.53
CA GLU A 91 5.61 -1.49 -1.19
C GLU A 91 5.96 -1.96 0.21
N GLY A 92 5.04 -2.65 0.86
CA GLY A 92 5.31 -3.31 2.14
C GLY A 92 6.19 -4.54 1.98
N ALA A 93 5.90 -5.34 0.96
CA ALA A 93 6.72 -6.48 0.55
C ALA A 93 6.78 -6.53 -0.98
N PHE A 94 7.98 -6.58 -1.53
CA PHE A 94 8.24 -6.60 -2.97
C PHE A 94 8.19 -8.03 -3.51
N GLY A 95 7.12 -8.35 -4.24
CA GLY A 95 6.84 -9.72 -4.69
C GLY A 95 7.90 -10.29 -5.63
N MET A 96 8.53 -9.47 -6.48
CA MET A 96 9.56 -9.92 -7.43
C MET A 96 10.94 -10.04 -6.79
N ARG A 97 11.22 -9.28 -5.74
CA ARG A 97 12.50 -9.28 -5.02
C ARG A 97 12.48 -10.26 -3.85
N GLY A 98 11.33 -10.42 -3.21
CA GLY A 98 11.16 -11.25 -2.02
C GLY A 98 11.70 -10.58 -0.74
N ASP A 99 11.85 -9.26 -0.73
CA ASP A 99 12.24 -8.49 0.44
C ASP A 99 11.11 -7.59 0.95
N GLN A 100 11.23 -7.17 2.20
CA GLN A 100 10.31 -6.20 2.80
C GLN A 100 10.77 -4.77 2.52
N GLY A 101 9.81 -3.89 2.26
CA GLY A 101 10.05 -2.45 2.23
C GLY A 101 10.48 -1.93 3.59
N LYS A 102 11.37 -0.96 3.61
CA LYS A 102 11.82 -0.25 4.81
C LYS A 102 10.79 0.83 5.21
N VAL A 103 9.55 0.39 5.45
CA VAL A 103 8.41 1.29 5.67
C VAL A 103 8.59 2.10 6.94
N LYS A 104 9.07 1.48 8.02
CA LYS A 104 9.32 2.17 9.30
C LYS A 104 10.33 3.29 9.16
N GLU A 105 11.42 3.06 8.43
CA GLU A 105 12.47 4.05 8.22
C GLU A 105 11.97 5.20 7.32
N ILE A 106 11.13 4.90 6.32
CA ILE A 106 10.48 5.94 5.50
C ILE A 106 9.48 6.74 6.35
N VAL A 107 8.70 6.09 7.20
CA VAL A 107 7.80 6.78 8.15
C VAL A 107 8.58 7.74 9.06
N ALA A 108 9.75 7.34 9.54
CA ALA A 108 10.59 8.20 10.39
C ALA A 108 11.02 9.51 9.68
N LEU A 109 11.11 9.53 8.34
CA LEU A 109 11.40 10.75 7.60
C LEU A 109 10.29 11.82 7.73
N LYS A 110 9.08 11.44 8.14
CA LYS A 110 7.99 12.41 8.42
C LYS A 110 8.29 13.37 9.59
N GLU A 111 9.23 13.03 10.44
CA GLU A 111 9.72 13.94 11.47
C GLU A 111 10.45 15.17 10.91
N LYS A 112 10.99 15.02 9.68
CA LYS A 112 11.78 16.04 9.00
C LYS A 112 11.07 16.66 7.81
N TYR A 113 10.24 15.89 7.10
CA TYR A 113 9.65 16.25 5.80
C TYR A 113 8.13 16.09 5.83
N ASN A 114 7.43 17.03 5.20
CA ASN A 114 5.96 16.97 5.09
C ASN A 114 5.55 16.23 3.81
N PHE A 115 5.19 14.96 3.93
CA PHE A 115 4.69 14.14 2.82
C PHE A 115 3.59 13.18 3.28
N ARG A 116 2.82 12.67 2.32
CA ARG A 116 1.92 11.54 2.54
C ARG A 116 2.58 10.26 2.03
N LEU A 117 2.37 9.16 2.76
CA LEU A 117 2.94 7.85 2.44
C LEU A 117 1.86 6.89 1.95
N PHE A 118 1.99 6.42 0.72
CA PHE A 118 1.22 5.33 0.15
C PHE A 118 2.04 4.05 0.23
N VAL A 119 1.48 3.01 0.84
CA VAL A 119 2.08 1.67 0.89
C VAL A 119 1.20 0.66 0.16
N ASP A 120 1.74 0.06 -0.89
CA ASP A 120 1.18 -1.14 -1.51
C ASP A 120 1.61 -2.36 -0.70
N ASP A 121 0.70 -2.87 0.11
CA ASP A 121 0.93 -4.03 0.96
C ASP A 121 0.23 -5.29 0.45
N ALA A 122 0.09 -5.41 -0.86
CA ALA A 122 -0.56 -6.54 -1.52
C ALA A 122 0.06 -7.89 -1.15
N HIS A 123 1.35 -7.95 -0.87
CA HIS A 123 2.06 -9.15 -0.44
C HIS A 123 2.16 -9.28 1.09
N GLY A 124 2.05 -8.19 1.83
CA GLY A 124 2.17 -8.20 3.29
C GLY A 124 0.89 -8.59 4.01
N ILE A 125 -0.28 -8.09 3.53
CA ILE A 125 -1.55 -8.41 4.17
C ILE A 125 -1.82 -9.92 4.21
N GLY A 126 -2.18 -10.42 5.38
CA GLY A 126 -2.42 -11.85 5.64
C GLY A 126 -1.15 -12.68 5.83
N THR A 127 0.04 -12.13 5.58
CA THR A 127 1.32 -12.83 5.66
C THR A 127 2.28 -12.23 6.69
N LEU A 128 2.25 -10.92 6.88
CA LEU A 128 3.07 -10.16 7.80
C LEU A 128 2.24 -9.57 8.95
N GLY A 129 2.91 -9.24 10.03
CA GLY A 129 2.29 -8.73 11.24
C GLY A 129 1.75 -9.84 12.15
N ALA A 130 1.69 -9.56 13.46
CA ALA A 130 1.29 -10.55 14.47
C ALA A 130 -0.09 -11.16 14.17
N LYS A 131 -1.03 -10.34 13.67
CA LYS A 131 -2.39 -10.76 13.31
C LYS A 131 -2.62 -10.88 11.78
N GLY A 132 -1.57 -10.71 10.97
CA GLY A 132 -1.70 -10.66 9.52
C GLY A 132 -2.13 -9.29 8.98
N GLY A 133 -2.01 -8.23 9.76
CA GLY A 133 -2.39 -6.87 9.37
C GLY A 133 -1.44 -6.20 8.36
N GLY A 134 -0.35 -6.88 7.99
CA GLY A 134 0.60 -6.43 6.96
C GLY A 134 1.89 -5.84 7.50
N THR A 135 2.64 -5.23 6.61
CA THR A 135 4.00 -4.71 6.87
C THR A 135 4.02 -3.60 7.90
N GLY A 136 3.04 -2.69 7.88
CA GLY A 136 2.95 -1.62 8.89
C GLY A 136 2.79 -2.16 10.31
N GLN A 137 1.98 -3.22 10.48
CA GLN A 137 1.85 -3.93 11.76
C GLN A 137 3.12 -4.69 12.12
N GLU A 138 3.77 -5.37 11.17
CA GLU A 138 5.03 -6.09 11.37
C GLU A 138 6.14 -5.18 11.88
N GLN A 139 6.25 -3.98 11.29
CA GLN A 139 7.31 -3.01 11.62
C GLN A 139 6.90 -2.01 12.71
N GLY A 140 5.67 -2.09 13.23
CA GLY A 140 5.16 -1.19 14.28
C GLY A 140 5.05 0.27 13.84
N CYS A 141 4.66 0.52 12.58
CA CYS A 141 4.58 1.85 12.00
C CYS A 141 3.28 2.11 11.20
N GLN A 142 2.22 1.34 11.50
CA GLN A 142 0.94 1.40 10.76
C GLN A 142 0.32 2.80 10.77
N ASP A 143 0.42 3.52 11.87
CA ASP A 143 -0.12 4.89 12.00
C ASP A 143 0.57 5.89 11.07
N GLY A 144 1.85 5.64 10.73
CA GLY A 144 2.62 6.48 9.82
C GLY A 144 2.30 6.32 8.34
N ILE A 145 1.52 5.29 7.97
CA ILE A 145 1.06 5.04 6.59
C ILE A 145 -0.23 5.83 6.37
N ASP A 146 -0.25 6.78 5.44
CA ASP A 146 -1.46 7.57 5.17
C ASP A 146 -2.44 6.81 4.27
N ILE A 147 -1.94 6.13 3.24
CA ILE A 147 -2.76 5.35 2.32
C ILE A 147 -2.24 3.91 2.28
N TYR A 148 -3.07 2.99 2.72
CA TYR A 148 -2.77 1.56 2.74
C TYR A 148 -3.56 0.85 1.66
N PHE A 149 -2.88 0.14 0.78
CA PHE A 149 -3.52 -0.72 -0.21
C PHE A 149 -3.32 -2.19 0.13
N GLY A 150 -4.41 -2.97 0.06
CA GLY A 150 -4.40 -4.42 0.16
C GLY A 150 -5.16 -5.08 -0.98
N THR A 151 -4.77 -6.28 -1.36
CA THR A 151 -5.45 -7.05 -2.40
C THR A 151 -6.12 -8.31 -1.87
N PHE A 152 -7.24 -8.69 -2.49
CA PHE A 152 -7.87 -9.97 -2.26
C PHE A 152 -7.32 -11.09 -3.14
N ALA A 153 -6.49 -10.76 -4.15
CA ALA A 153 -6.00 -11.71 -5.14
C ALA A 153 -4.89 -12.64 -4.64
N LYS A 154 -4.35 -12.39 -3.46
CA LYS A 154 -3.24 -13.15 -2.87
C LYS A 154 -3.71 -13.91 -1.63
N SER A 155 -3.42 -13.45 -0.42
CA SER A 155 -3.76 -14.14 0.83
C SER A 155 -5.27 -14.42 1.01
N PHE A 156 -6.13 -13.59 0.46
CA PHE A 156 -7.58 -13.80 0.51
C PHE A 156 -8.09 -14.77 -0.56
N ALA A 157 -7.30 -15.16 -1.56
CA ALA A 157 -7.69 -16.06 -2.67
C ALA A 157 -9.04 -15.66 -3.32
N LEU A 158 -9.22 -14.36 -3.62
CA LEU A 158 -10.42 -13.79 -4.24
C LEU A 158 -10.04 -12.75 -5.31
N ILE A 159 -11.03 -12.17 -5.97
CA ILE A 159 -10.86 -11.01 -6.86
C ILE A 159 -11.15 -9.73 -6.06
N GLY A 160 -10.42 -8.66 -6.37
CA GLY A 160 -10.62 -7.33 -5.79
C GLY A 160 -9.46 -6.87 -4.93
N GLY A 161 -9.67 -5.74 -4.30
CA GLY A 161 -8.74 -5.12 -3.37
C GLY A 161 -9.44 -4.05 -2.55
N PHE A 162 -8.68 -3.33 -1.78
CA PHE A 162 -9.19 -2.24 -0.97
C PHE A 162 -8.11 -1.20 -0.68
N ILE A 163 -8.55 0.01 -0.42
CA ILE A 163 -7.71 1.11 0.05
C ILE A 163 -8.25 1.56 1.39
N SER A 164 -7.38 1.66 2.38
CA SER A 164 -7.70 2.13 3.72
C SER A 164 -6.89 3.37 4.06
N SER A 165 -7.53 4.32 4.72
CA SER A 165 -6.94 5.61 5.10
C SER A 165 -7.80 6.29 6.16
N ASP A 166 -7.50 7.55 6.45
CA ASP A 166 -8.39 8.43 7.19
C ASP A 166 -9.76 8.53 6.49
N ALA A 167 -10.84 8.67 7.26
CA ALA A 167 -12.20 8.66 6.73
C ALA A 167 -12.44 9.73 5.66
N GLN A 168 -11.85 10.92 5.82
CA GLN A 168 -11.95 12.02 4.86
C GLN A 168 -11.29 11.68 3.52
N VAL A 169 -10.13 11.01 3.54
CA VAL A 169 -9.43 10.56 2.33
C VAL A 169 -10.24 9.49 1.62
N VAL A 170 -10.76 8.51 2.36
CA VAL A 170 -11.61 7.45 1.78
C VAL A 170 -12.89 8.04 1.19
N GLU A 171 -13.52 9.00 1.85
CA GLU A 171 -14.69 9.70 1.30
C GLU A 171 -14.35 10.45 0.01
N TYR A 172 -13.25 11.19 -0.01
CA TYR A 172 -12.75 11.85 -1.22
C TYR A 172 -12.54 10.85 -2.37
N LEU A 173 -11.89 9.72 -2.11
CA LEU A 173 -11.66 8.67 -3.11
C LEU A 173 -12.95 8.07 -3.67
N ARG A 174 -14.02 7.94 -2.86
CA ARG A 174 -15.33 7.44 -3.32
C ARG A 174 -15.92 8.29 -4.46
N TYR A 175 -15.66 9.59 -4.44
CA TYR A 175 -16.19 10.54 -5.42
C TYR A 175 -15.23 10.91 -6.54
N ASN A 176 -13.93 10.58 -6.41
CA ASN A 176 -12.89 11.01 -7.35
C ASN A 176 -12.19 9.85 -8.07
N MET A 177 -12.17 8.63 -7.52
CA MET A 177 -11.60 7.48 -8.20
C MET A 177 -12.47 7.04 -9.38
N ARG A 178 -11.95 7.15 -10.59
CA ARG A 178 -12.65 6.74 -11.82
C ARG A 178 -13.05 5.28 -11.80
N SER A 179 -12.22 4.41 -11.25
CA SER A 179 -12.50 2.97 -11.11
C SER A 179 -13.63 2.67 -10.10
N GLN A 180 -13.99 3.61 -9.24
CA GLN A 180 -15.17 3.50 -8.38
C GLN A 180 -16.44 3.96 -9.10
N ILE A 181 -16.35 5.08 -9.81
CA ILE A 181 -17.52 5.71 -10.43
C ILE A 181 -17.99 4.90 -11.66
N PHE A 182 -17.04 4.42 -12.48
CA PHE A 182 -17.35 3.86 -13.80
C PHE A 182 -17.23 2.34 -13.92
N ALA A 183 -16.69 1.62 -12.91
CA ALA A 183 -16.35 0.21 -13.03
C ALA A 183 -17.29 -0.76 -12.30
N LYS A 184 -18.47 -0.33 -11.84
CA LYS A 184 -19.42 -1.18 -11.07
C LYS A 184 -18.82 -1.66 -9.73
N SER A 185 -19.64 -2.34 -8.94
CA SER A 185 -19.24 -2.86 -7.62
C SER A 185 -18.86 -4.34 -7.69
N LEU A 186 -18.07 -4.79 -6.73
CA LEU A 186 -17.82 -6.23 -6.53
C LEU A 186 -19.14 -6.99 -6.34
N PRO A 187 -19.33 -8.15 -6.97
CA PRO A 187 -20.45 -9.03 -6.70
C PRO A 187 -20.55 -9.39 -5.21
N MET A 188 -21.77 -9.41 -4.68
CA MET A 188 -22.03 -9.67 -3.25
C MET A 188 -21.44 -11.01 -2.78
N THR A 189 -21.35 -12.01 -3.64
CA THR A 189 -20.73 -13.30 -3.35
C THR A 189 -19.25 -13.17 -3.02
N LEU A 190 -18.52 -12.30 -3.73
CA LEU A 190 -17.10 -12.00 -3.45
C LEU A 190 -16.95 -11.21 -2.15
N VAL A 191 -17.83 -10.24 -1.90
CA VAL A 191 -17.83 -9.47 -0.64
C VAL A 191 -18.05 -10.39 0.57
N LYS A 192 -19.05 -11.28 0.51
CA LYS A 192 -19.29 -12.28 1.55
C LYS A 192 -18.11 -13.25 1.70
N GLY A 193 -17.49 -13.63 0.59
CA GLY A 193 -16.28 -14.45 0.59
C GLY A 193 -15.10 -13.75 1.28
N ALA A 194 -14.90 -12.46 1.04
CA ALA A 194 -13.86 -11.66 1.68
C ALA A 194 -14.09 -11.54 3.19
N LEU A 195 -15.33 -11.24 3.59
CA LEU A 195 -15.71 -11.18 5.01
C LEU A 195 -15.44 -12.50 5.74
N LYS A 196 -15.79 -13.63 5.11
CA LYS A 196 -15.53 -14.95 5.73
C LYS A 196 -14.04 -15.24 5.88
N ARG A 197 -13.22 -14.87 4.93
CA ARG A 197 -11.75 -15.04 5.03
C ARG A 197 -11.15 -14.12 6.08
N LEU A 198 -11.63 -12.88 6.15
CA LEU A 198 -11.23 -11.95 7.20
C LEU A 198 -11.59 -12.47 8.59
N GLU A 199 -12.79 -13.05 8.76
CA GLU A 199 -13.20 -13.73 9.99
C GLU A 199 -12.23 -14.87 10.37
N ILE A 200 -11.82 -15.69 9.39
CA ILE A 200 -10.86 -16.78 9.62
C ILE A 200 -9.51 -16.21 10.08
N MET A 201 -9.00 -15.18 9.40
CA MET A 201 -7.73 -14.54 9.74
C MET A 201 -7.74 -13.90 11.13
N ARG A 202 -8.88 -13.29 11.54
CA ARG A 202 -9.05 -12.74 12.90
C ARG A 202 -9.09 -13.81 13.98
N ARG A 203 -9.63 -15.00 13.68
CA ARG A 203 -9.77 -16.08 14.64
C ARG A 203 -8.50 -16.88 14.87
N SER A 204 -7.63 -16.97 13.88
CA SER A 204 -6.47 -17.85 13.92
C SER A 204 -5.35 -17.39 13.01
N THR A 205 -4.13 -17.39 13.55
CA THR A 205 -2.90 -17.16 12.79
C THR A 205 -2.36 -18.44 12.13
N ALA A 206 -2.97 -19.60 12.38
CA ALA A 206 -2.46 -20.89 11.94
C ALA A 206 -2.13 -20.98 10.43
N PRO A 207 -2.93 -20.42 9.49
CA PRO A 207 -2.55 -20.42 8.09
C PRO A 207 -1.27 -19.60 7.81
N LYS A 208 -1.13 -18.44 8.47
CA LYS A 208 0.06 -17.58 8.37
C LYS A 208 1.28 -18.29 9.00
N ASP A 209 1.12 -18.87 10.16
CA ASP A 209 2.20 -19.57 10.87
C ASP A 209 2.70 -20.76 10.05
N LYS A 210 1.77 -21.51 9.42
CA LYS A 210 2.12 -22.61 8.49
C LYS A 210 2.86 -22.12 7.25
N LEU A 211 2.48 -20.97 6.70
CA LEU A 211 3.21 -20.33 5.60
C LEU A 211 4.67 -20.07 6.00
N TRP A 212 4.88 -19.45 7.16
CA TRP A 212 6.22 -19.13 7.65
C TRP A 212 7.05 -20.37 7.98
N GLU A 213 6.45 -21.39 8.60
CA GLU A 213 7.08 -22.69 8.81
C GLU A 213 7.62 -23.27 7.49
N SER A 214 6.76 -23.29 6.45
CA SER A 214 7.11 -23.81 5.13
C SER A 214 8.18 -22.96 4.44
N THR A 215 8.08 -21.62 4.55
CA THR A 215 9.06 -20.68 4.00
C THR A 215 10.44 -20.85 4.64
N ASN A 216 10.48 -20.98 5.96
CA ASN A 216 11.73 -21.19 6.68
C ASN A 216 12.36 -22.55 6.36
N ALA A 217 11.55 -23.61 6.28
CA ALA A 217 12.04 -24.93 5.88
C ALA A 217 12.64 -24.93 4.46
N LEU A 218 11.97 -24.26 3.51
CA LEU A 218 12.47 -24.12 2.14
C LEU A 218 13.78 -23.30 2.12
N LYS A 219 13.82 -22.19 2.83
CA LYS A 219 15.02 -21.32 2.90
C LYS A 219 16.22 -22.07 3.46
N THR A 220 16.01 -22.82 4.55
CA THR A 220 17.08 -23.64 5.16
C THR A 220 17.57 -24.71 4.20
N GLY A 221 16.66 -25.46 3.57
CA GLY A 221 17.02 -26.54 2.64
C GLY A 221 17.61 -26.08 1.28
N LEU A 222 17.59 -24.77 0.98
CA LEU A 222 18.25 -24.22 -0.22
C LEU A 222 19.67 -23.69 0.08
N VAL A 223 20.03 -23.53 1.36
CA VAL A 223 21.34 -23.04 1.78
C VAL A 223 22.32 -24.19 2.06
N ASP A 224 21.80 -25.39 2.34
CA ASP A 224 22.56 -26.63 2.48
C ASP A 224 22.83 -27.28 1.10
#